data_d638dcc6a40e6693ac8d66360274dc8a
#
_entry.id   d638dcc6a40e6693ac8d66360274dc8a
#
_cell.length_a   1.000
_cell.length_b   1.000
_cell.length_c   1.000
_cell.angle_alpha   90.00
_cell.angle_beta   90.00
_cell.angle_gamma   90.00
#
_symmetry.space_group_name_H-M   'P 1'
#
loop_
_entity.id
_entity.type
_entity.pdbx_description
1 polymer ?
#
loop_
_entity_poly.entity_id
_entity_poly.type
_entity_poly.pdbx_seq_one_letter_code
_entity_poly.pdbx_strand_id
1 'polypeptide(L)'
;MTDYRKLFDLTGKTAVVLGAASGIGKSSAEALANLGASVVCADRAREGAEATAAGIRGQGGSADSAACDAANADDVNALATVVMKKFPQLDIAVTTPGLNIRKTILDYTEEDLDRVINLNIKGTVWFFQAFGRIMVKQQRGSLIACSSVRAVTIEPGLAVYGSTKAAIGLLVKGFASEVGRFGVRVNAIAPSIVETALTAPFKQRPEIHKLYAGHTVFNRWSSADEVATAVAYLASDAASYVSGSTLFVDGGWTGIDGPPTGLTQLNSGN
;
A
#
# COMPACT_ATOMS: atom_id res chain seq x y z
N MET A 1 -33.47 -4.61 -2.26
CA MET A 1 -32.58 -4.08 -1.20
C MET A 1 -31.15 -4.47 -1.57
N THR A 2 -30.20 -3.55 -1.46
CA THR A 2 -28.77 -3.81 -1.76
C THR A 2 -28.20 -4.80 -0.75
N ASP A 3 -27.58 -5.89 -1.22
CA ASP A 3 -26.79 -6.77 -0.34
C ASP A 3 -25.38 -6.18 -0.19
N TYR A 4 -25.13 -5.52 0.89
CA TYR A 4 -23.85 -4.84 1.16
C TYR A 4 -22.66 -5.80 1.25
N ARG A 5 -22.86 -7.09 1.56
CA ARG A 5 -21.78 -8.09 1.59
C ARG A 5 -21.22 -8.33 0.18
N LYS A 6 -22.09 -8.28 -0.84
CA LYS A 6 -21.69 -8.43 -2.23
C LYS A 6 -20.82 -7.29 -2.75
N LEU A 7 -20.85 -6.12 -2.09
CA LEU A 7 -20.01 -5.00 -2.46
C LEU A 7 -18.52 -5.26 -2.19
N PHE A 8 -18.20 -6.19 -1.29
CA PHE A 8 -16.84 -6.62 -0.97
C PHE A 8 -16.43 -7.91 -1.68
N ASP A 9 -17.33 -8.56 -2.41
CA ASP A 9 -17.04 -9.79 -3.14
C ASP A 9 -16.16 -9.48 -4.36
N LEU A 10 -15.01 -10.15 -4.43
CA LEU A 10 -14.05 -10.02 -5.51
C LEU A 10 -14.01 -11.27 -6.39
N THR A 11 -15.00 -12.16 -6.28
CA THR A 11 -15.11 -13.37 -7.11
C THR A 11 -15.12 -13.00 -8.59
N GLY A 12 -14.23 -13.63 -9.37
CA GLY A 12 -14.08 -13.36 -10.81
C GLY A 12 -13.27 -12.10 -11.13
N LYS A 13 -12.77 -11.35 -10.13
CA LYS A 13 -11.87 -10.22 -10.33
C LYS A 13 -10.42 -10.71 -10.43
N THR A 14 -9.61 -9.98 -11.19
CA THR A 14 -8.16 -10.17 -11.27
C THR A 14 -7.43 -9.03 -10.59
N ALA A 15 -6.49 -9.38 -9.71
CA ALA A 15 -5.66 -8.43 -9.00
C ALA A 15 -4.16 -8.65 -9.28
N VAL A 16 -3.38 -7.58 -9.34
CA VAL A 16 -1.93 -7.61 -9.25
C VAL A 16 -1.48 -6.84 -8.01
N VAL A 17 -0.57 -7.42 -7.22
CA VAL A 17 0.02 -6.78 -6.05
C VAL A 17 1.53 -6.75 -6.23
N LEU A 18 2.10 -5.56 -6.42
CA LEU A 18 3.54 -5.34 -6.45
C LEU A 18 4.04 -5.02 -5.04
N GLY A 19 5.07 -5.75 -4.60
CA GLY A 19 5.57 -5.75 -3.22
C GLY A 19 4.99 -6.89 -2.38
N ALA A 20 4.53 -7.97 -3.03
CA ALA A 20 3.77 -9.05 -2.39
C ALA A 20 4.63 -10.09 -1.65
N ALA A 21 5.96 -9.96 -1.60
CA ALA A 21 6.82 -10.92 -0.90
C ALA A 21 6.68 -10.85 0.62
N SER A 22 6.25 -9.73 1.19
CA SER A 22 6.18 -9.55 2.65
C SER A 22 5.26 -8.41 3.09
N GLY A 23 5.00 -8.32 4.38
CA GLY A 23 4.35 -7.17 5.03
C GLY A 23 3.02 -6.79 4.41
N ILE A 24 2.79 -5.49 4.21
CA ILE A 24 1.51 -4.95 3.71
C ILE A 24 1.15 -5.54 2.34
N GLY A 25 2.11 -5.71 1.43
CA GLY A 25 1.84 -6.27 0.11
C GLY A 25 1.40 -7.71 0.17
N LYS A 26 2.09 -8.55 0.98
CA LYS A 26 1.69 -9.94 1.22
C LYS A 26 0.27 -10.01 1.80
N SER A 27 0.01 -9.33 2.92
CA SER A 27 -1.34 -9.33 3.54
C SER A 27 -2.41 -8.79 2.59
N SER A 28 -2.08 -7.79 1.75
CA SER A 28 -3.02 -7.29 0.72
C SER A 28 -3.35 -8.35 -0.32
N ALA A 29 -2.34 -9.10 -0.81
CA ALA A 29 -2.56 -10.19 -1.75
C ALA A 29 -3.44 -11.29 -1.14
N GLU A 30 -3.16 -11.68 0.11
CA GLU A 30 -3.94 -12.66 0.86
C GLU A 30 -5.39 -12.19 1.09
N ALA A 31 -5.60 -10.92 1.48
CA ALA A 31 -6.94 -10.36 1.68
C ALA A 31 -7.77 -10.33 0.38
N LEU A 32 -7.18 -9.90 -0.75
CA LEU A 32 -7.85 -9.89 -2.03
C LEU A 32 -8.23 -11.31 -2.50
N ALA A 33 -7.32 -12.27 -2.31
CA ALA A 33 -7.58 -13.68 -2.65
C ALA A 33 -8.68 -14.29 -1.77
N ASN A 34 -8.69 -14.01 -0.46
CA ASN A 34 -9.72 -14.46 0.47
C ASN A 34 -11.11 -13.90 0.14
N LEU A 35 -11.17 -12.75 -0.52
CA LEU A 35 -12.42 -12.16 -1.03
C LEU A 35 -12.77 -12.67 -2.44
N GLY A 36 -12.03 -13.64 -3.00
CA GLY A 36 -12.36 -14.34 -4.24
C GLY A 36 -11.59 -13.87 -5.48
N ALA A 37 -10.67 -12.92 -5.38
CA ALA A 37 -9.87 -12.48 -6.52
C ALA A 37 -8.82 -13.52 -6.92
N SER A 38 -8.50 -13.61 -8.23
CA SER A 38 -7.28 -14.23 -8.72
C SER A 38 -6.13 -13.23 -8.64
N VAL A 39 -5.07 -13.56 -7.90
CA VAL A 39 -4.01 -12.59 -7.57
C VAL A 39 -2.69 -12.93 -8.23
N VAL A 40 -2.03 -11.96 -8.85
CA VAL A 40 -0.63 -12.05 -9.25
C VAL A 40 0.21 -11.36 -8.18
N CYS A 41 0.96 -12.17 -7.42
CA CYS A 41 1.92 -11.70 -6.41
C CYS A 41 3.23 -11.35 -7.10
N ALA A 42 3.58 -10.06 -7.15
CA ALA A 42 4.80 -9.60 -7.80
C ALA A 42 5.76 -8.95 -6.79
N ASP A 43 7.04 -9.26 -6.91
CA ASP A 43 8.09 -8.67 -6.08
C ASP A 43 9.46 -8.85 -6.76
N ARG A 44 10.46 -8.01 -6.41
CA ARG A 44 11.85 -8.25 -6.78
C ARG A 44 12.41 -9.51 -6.11
N ALA A 45 11.93 -9.84 -4.90
CA ALA A 45 12.23 -11.07 -4.19
C ALA A 45 11.28 -12.19 -4.70
N ARG A 46 11.63 -12.79 -5.85
CA ARG A 46 10.82 -13.79 -6.54
C ARG A 46 10.36 -14.94 -5.63
N GLU A 47 11.27 -15.45 -4.81
CA GLU A 47 10.97 -16.55 -3.88
C GLU A 47 9.93 -16.14 -2.83
N GLY A 48 10.00 -14.91 -2.32
CA GLY A 48 9.02 -14.37 -1.38
C GLY A 48 7.63 -14.19 -2.02
N ALA A 49 7.58 -13.70 -3.27
CA ALA A 49 6.35 -13.59 -4.02
C ALA A 49 5.72 -14.97 -4.28
N GLU A 50 6.54 -15.98 -4.63
CA GLU A 50 6.07 -17.35 -4.82
C GLU A 50 5.60 -17.97 -3.50
N ALA A 51 6.29 -17.74 -2.39
CA ALA A 51 5.85 -18.21 -1.07
C ALA A 51 4.46 -17.66 -0.70
N THR A 52 4.20 -16.37 -0.99
CA THR A 52 2.88 -15.76 -0.80
C THR A 52 1.82 -16.41 -1.71
N ALA A 53 2.12 -16.56 -3.00
CA ALA A 53 1.21 -17.19 -3.95
C ALA A 53 0.91 -18.66 -3.57
N ALA A 54 1.93 -19.42 -3.16
CA ALA A 54 1.77 -20.80 -2.68
C ALA A 54 0.89 -20.88 -1.42
N GLY A 55 1.07 -19.93 -0.47
CA GLY A 55 0.23 -19.82 0.71
C GLY A 55 -1.24 -19.59 0.37
N ILE A 56 -1.53 -18.68 -0.57
CA ILE A 56 -2.89 -18.42 -1.08
C ILE A 56 -3.48 -19.67 -1.72
N ARG A 57 -2.73 -20.36 -2.60
CA ARG A 57 -3.20 -21.61 -3.23
C ARG A 57 -3.43 -22.72 -2.21
N GLY A 58 -2.58 -22.83 -1.20
CA GLY A 58 -2.71 -23.80 -0.10
C GLY A 58 -3.99 -23.62 0.73
N GLN A 59 -4.56 -22.42 0.72
CA GLN A 59 -5.84 -22.08 1.37
C GLN A 59 -7.03 -22.14 0.40
N GLY A 60 -6.83 -22.66 -0.83
CA GLY A 60 -7.89 -22.79 -1.84
C GLY A 60 -8.11 -21.56 -2.70
N GLY A 61 -7.33 -20.49 -2.52
CA GLY A 61 -7.39 -19.30 -3.37
C GLY A 61 -6.66 -19.48 -4.71
N SER A 62 -6.81 -18.51 -5.61
CA SER A 62 -6.15 -18.47 -6.92
C SER A 62 -5.03 -17.43 -6.91
N ALA A 63 -3.78 -17.88 -7.07
CA ALA A 63 -2.65 -16.97 -7.13
C ALA A 63 -1.48 -17.50 -7.99
N ASP A 64 -0.76 -16.55 -8.58
CA ASP A 64 0.49 -16.75 -9.32
C ASP A 64 1.56 -15.79 -8.80
N SER A 65 2.82 -16.04 -9.15
CA SER A 65 3.93 -15.16 -8.82
C SER A 65 4.65 -14.63 -10.05
N ALA A 66 5.26 -13.46 -9.91
CA ALA A 66 6.13 -12.85 -10.91
C ALA A 66 7.29 -12.11 -10.24
N ALA A 67 8.47 -12.10 -10.88
CA ALA A 67 9.54 -11.20 -10.50
C ALA A 67 9.31 -9.81 -11.12
N CYS A 68 9.51 -8.74 -10.34
CA CYS A 68 9.40 -7.37 -10.84
C CYS A 68 10.12 -6.41 -9.89
N ASP A 69 11.10 -5.67 -10.40
CA ASP A 69 11.65 -4.52 -9.69
C ASP A 69 10.78 -3.27 -9.97
N ALA A 70 10.15 -2.76 -8.93
CA ALA A 70 9.30 -1.56 -9.02
C ALA A 70 10.07 -0.30 -9.46
N ALA A 71 11.39 -0.25 -9.28
CA ALA A 71 12.22 0.86 -9.72
C ALA A 71 12.58 0.79 -11.22
N ASN A 72 12.29 -0.34 -11.89
CA ASN A 72 12.58 -0.55 -13.30
C ASN A 72 11.30 -0.47 -14.14
N ALA A 73 11.23 0.50 -15.05
CA ALA A 73 10.07 0.70 -15.92
C ALA A 73 9.78 -0.50 -16.85
N ASP A 74 10.83 -1.15 -17.36
CA ASP A 74 10.70 -2.30 -18.27
C ASP A 74 10.17 -3.52 -17.53
N ASP A 75 10.61 -3.76 -16.29
CA ASP A 75 10.08 -4.83 -15.46
C ASP A 75 8.59 -4.64 -15.17
N VAL A 76 8.18 -3.40 -14.85
CA VAL A 76 6.76 -3.09 -14.59
C VAL A 76 5.92 -3.27 -15.86
N ASN A 77 6.41 -2.86 -17.02
CA ASN A 77 5.74 -3.09 -18.31
C ASN A 77 5.68 -4.59 -18.68
N ALA A 78 6.74 -5.33 -18.41
CA ALA A 78 6.78 -6.78 -18.59
C ALA A 78 5.76 -7.49 -17.69
N LEU A 79 5.67 -7.08 -16.41
CA LEU A 79 4.66 -7.59 -15.48
C LEU A 79 3.25 -7.35 -16.01
N ALA A 80 2.94 -6.13 -16.48
CA ALA A 80 1.64 -5.81 -17.06
C ALA A 80 1.32 -6.71 -18.27
N THR A 81 2.32 -6.99 -19.12
CA THR A 81 2.19 -7.90 -20.25
C THR A 81 1.91 -9.35 -19.81
N VAL A 82 2.61 -9.83 -18.80
CA VAL A 82 2.41 -11.19 -18.24
C VAL A 82 1.00 -11.33 -17.67
N VAL A 83 0.53 -10.34 -16.91
CA VAL A 83 -0.84 -10.32 -16.34
C VAL A 83 -1.87 -10.41 -17.46
N MET A 84 -1.76 -9.59 -18.51
CA MET A 84 -2.75 -9.56 -19.60
C MET A 84 -2.67 -10.75 -20.56
N LYS A 85 -1.55 -11.47 -20.61
CA LYS A 85 -1.48 -12.76 -21.32
C LYS A 85 -2.25 -13.86 -20.60
N LYS A 86 -2.29 -13.80 -19.27
CA LYS A 86 -2.90 -14.83 -18.44
C LYS A 86 -4.38 -14.57 -18.18
N PHE A 87 -4.74 -13.32 -17.99
CA PHE A 87 -6.10 -12.92 -17.63
C PHE A 87 -6.69 -12.00 -18.71
N PRO A 88 -7.97 -12.21 -19.10
CA PRO A 88 -8.62 -11.37 -20.11
C PRO A 88 -8.86 -9.93 -19.63
N GLN A 89 -8.77 -9.69 -18.33
CA GLN A 89 -9.11 -8.44 -17.67
C GLN A 89 -8.29 -8.25 -16.40
N LEU A 90 -8.00 -7.00 -16.05
CA LEU A 90 -7.39 -6.60 -14.78
C LEU A 90 -8.30 -5.62 -14.05
N ASP A 91 -8.76 -5.96 -12.86
CA ASP A 91 -9.69 -5.14 -12.07
C ASP A 91 -9.00 -4.32 -11.00
N ILE A 92 -7.94 -4.86 -10.40
CA ILE A 92 -7.29 -4.31 -9.21
C ILE A 92 -5.78 -4.31 -9.42
N ALA A 93 -5.12 -3.17 -9.14
CA ALA A 93 -3.66 -3.10 -9.11
C ALA A 93 -3.19 -2.34 -7.87
N VAL A 94 -2.32 -2.99 -7.08
CA VAL A 94 -1.80 -2.48 -5.81
C VAL A 94 -0.29 -2.39 -5.87
N THR A 95 0.29 -1.23 -5.46
CA THR A 95 1.75 -1.07 -5.32
C THR A 95 2.10 -0.65 -3.90
N THR A 96 2.95 -1.44 -3.25
CA THR A 96 3.38 -1.21 -1.88
C THR A 96 4.87 -0.94 -1.69
N PRO A 97 5.78 -1.17 -2.66
CA PRO A 97 7.20 -0.94 -2.47
C PRO A 97 7.52 0.47 -2.01
N GLY A 98 8.50 0.57 -1.12
CA GLY A 98 9.00 1.85 -0.64
C GLY A 98 10.33 1.68 0.08
N LEU A 99 11.21 2.65 -0.13
CA LEU A 99 12.52 2.73 0.51
C LEU A 99 12.54 3.95 1.43
N ASN A 100 13.04 3.73 2.64
CA ASN A 100 13.38 4.79 3.59
C ASN A 100 14.86 4.73 3.92
N ILE A 101 15.58 5.81 3.66
CA ILE A 101 16.95 6.02 4.14
C ILE A 101 16.88 7.11 5.19
N ARG A 102 17.14 6.75 6.46
CA ARG A 102 17.05 7.67 7.58
C ARG A 102 18.36 8.43 7.74
N LYS A 103 18.40 9.65 7.23
CA LYS A 103 19.51 10.59 7.33
C LYS A 103 19.00 12.04 7.42
N THR A 104 19.78 12.95 8.00
CA THR A 104 19.50 14.38 7.88
C THR A 104 19.65 14.83 6.42
N ILE A 105 19.00 15.92 6.02
CA ILE A 105 19.15 16.44 4.65
C ILE A 105 20.62 16.78 4.35
N LEU A 106 21.36 17.24 5.34
CA LEU A 106 22.78 17.63 5.21
C LEU A 106 23.69 16.43 4.89
N ASP A 107 23.29 15.20 5.27
CA ASP A 107 24.08 13.98 5.10
C ASP A 107 23.62 13.13 3.92
N TYR A 108 22.54 13.55 3.22
CA TYR A 108 22.02 12.82 2.07
C TYR A 108 23.00 12.92 0.90
N THR A 109 23.39 11.78 0.34
CA THR A 109 24.16 11.72 -0.90
C THR A 109 23.24 11.71 -2.11
N GLU A 110 23.76 12.03 -3.30
CA GLU A 110 23.04 11.90 -4.56
C GLU A 110 22.52 10.47 -4.76
N GLU A 111 23.37 9.46 -4.48
CA GLU A 111 22.98 8.05 -4.57
C GLU A 111 21.80 7.70 -3.64
N ASP A 112 21.82 8.17 -2.39
CA ASP A 112 20.71 7.94 -1.45
C ASP A 112 19.41 8.56 -1.98
N LEU A 113 19.50 9.80 -2.48
CA LEU A 113 18.37 10.54 -3.03
C LEU A 113 17.78 9.82 -4.24
N ASP A 114 18.63 9.43 -5.19
CA ASP A 114 18.23 8.73 -6.40
C ASP A 114 17.54 7.40 -6.07
N ARG A 115 18.08 6.61 -5.16
CA ARG A 115 17.49 5.35 -4.73
C ARG A 115 16.07 5.55 -4.17
N VAL A 116 15.89 6.54 -3.32
CA VAL A 116 14.58 6.82 -2.70
C VAL A 116 13.59 7.34 -3.75
N ILE A 117 14.00 8.28 -4.59
CA ILE A 117 13.14 8.84 -5.64
C ILE A 117 12.81 7.80 -6.72
N ASN A 118 13.79 7.02 -7.17
CA ASN A 118 13.59 6.01 -8.20
C ASN A 118 12.54 4.98 -7.78
N LEU A 119 12.62 4.47 -6.55
CA LEU A 119 11.64 3.50 -6.09
C LEU A 119 10.29 4.16 -5.74
N ASN A 120 10.31 5.17 -4.87
CA ASN A 120 9.06 5.67 -4.28
C ASN A 120 8.23 6.51 -5.25
N ILE A 121 8.86 7.34 -6.08
CA ILE A 121 8.17 8.25 -7.00
C ILE A 121 8.11 7.62 -8.40
N LYS A 122 9.26 7.41 -9.05
CA LYS A 122 9.27 6.89 -10.43
C LYS A 122 8.60 5.53 -10.51
N GLY A 123 8.89 4.62 -9.55
CA GLY A 123 8.23 3.31 -9.49
C GLY A 123 6.71 3.41 -9.40
N THR A 124 6.17 4.33 -8.60
CA THR A 124 4.73 4.59 -8.55
C THR A 124 4.19 5.11 -9.88
N VAL A 125 4.92 6.00 -10.56
CA VAL A 125 4.53 6.53 -11.88
C VAL A 125 4.55 5.41 -12.92
N TRP A 126 5.59 4.59 -12.98
CA TRP A 126 5.66 3.45 -13.91
C TRP A 126 4.51 2.47 -13.70
N PHE A 127 4.19 2.20 -12.43
CA PHE A 127 3.06 1.34 -12.08
C PHE A 127 1.73 1.93 -12.56
N PHE A 128 1.47 3.21 -12.29
CA PHE A 128 0.26 3.88 -12.75
C PHE A 128 0.16 3.90 -14.27
N GLN A 129 1.26 4.15 -14.98
CA GLN A 129 1.27 4.14 -16.43
C GLN A 129 0.95 2.76 -17.01
N ALA A 130 1.64 1.71 -16.54
CA ALA A 130 1.49 0.37 -17.09
C ALA A 130 0.06 -0.18 -16.87
N PHE A 131 -0.42 -0.14 -15.64
CA PHE A 131 -1.71 -0.71 -15.28
C PHE A 131 -2.88 0.24 -15.58
N GLY A 132 -2.66 1.55 -15.48
CA GLY A 132 -3.65 2.55 -15.85
C GLY A 132 -4.01 2.49 -17.33
N ARG A 133 -3.04 2.31 -18.25
CA ARG A 133 -3.32 2.13 -19.69
C ARG A 133 -4.25 0.93 -19.96
N ILE A 134 -4.06 -0.16 -19.24
CA ILE A 134 -4.93 -1.34 -19.35
C ILE A 134 -6.34 -0.99 -18.87
N MET A 135 -6.46 -0.42 -17.68
CA MET A 135 -7.74 -0.11 -17.06
C MET A 135 -8.54 0.96 -17.82
N VAL A 136 -7.86 1.99 -18.37
CA VAL A 136 -8.48 2.98 -19.25
C VAL A 136 -9.04 2.34 -20.51
N LYS A 137 -8.31 1.42 -21.15
CA LYS A 137 -8.80 0.67 -22.32
C LYS A 137 -10.00 -0.21 -21.97
N GLN A 138 -10.04 -0.76 -20.77
CA GLN A 138 -11.13 -1.61 -20.27
C GLN A 138 -12.34 -0.80 -19.74
N GLN A 139 -12.19 0.52 -19.57
CA GLN A 139 -13.19 1.43 -18.97
C GLN A 139 -13.59 1.03 -17.54
N ARG A 140 -12.64 0.47 -16.78
CA ARG A 140 -12.84 0.04 -15.39
C ARG A 140 -11.52 -0.30 -14.71
N GLY A 141 -11.46 -0.15 -13.39
CA GLY A 141 -10.34 -0.60 -12.57
C GLY A 141 -10.19 0.17 -11.27
N SER A 142 -9.38 -0.39 -10.37
CA SER A 142 -8.97 0.24 -9.10
C SER A 142 -7.46 0.17 -8.94
N LEU A 143 -6.81 1.33 -8.92
CA LEU A 143 -5.38 1.51 -8.65
C LEU A 143 -5.18 1.97 -7.22
N ILE A 144 -4.30 1.31 -6.47
CA ILE A 144 -4.05 1.62 -5.06
C ILE A 144 -2.54 1.72 -4.83
N ALA A 145 -2.08 2.85 -4.28
CA ALA A 145 -0.69 3.06 -3.90
C ALA A 145 -0.52 3.13 -2.37
N CYS A 146 0.69 2.81 -1.89
CA CYS A 146 1.03 2.91 -0.47
C CYS A 146 1.78 4.21 -0.17
N SER A 147 1.10 5.16 0.47
CA SER A 147 1.66 6.36 1.08
C SER A 147 2.14 6.08 2.51
N SER A 148 2.02 7.00 3.44
CA SER A 148 2.35 6.88 4.86
C SER A 148 1.79 8.07 5.64
N VAL A 149 1.64 7.93 6.96
CA VAL A 149 1.45 9.11 7.85
C VAL A 149 2.56 10.13 7.68
N ARG A 150 3.74 9.71 7.22
CA ARG A 150 4.88 10.60 6.93
C ARG A 150 4.65 11.55 5.75
N ALA A 151 3.56 11.39 5.04
CA ALA A 151 3.10 12.36 4.04
C ALA A 151 2.59 13.69 4.66
N VAL A 152 2.14 13.65 5.93
CA VAL A 152 1.54 14.80 6.63
C VAL A 152 2.19 15.07 7.98
N THR A 153 2.86 14.09 8.59
CA THR A 153 3.62 14.25 9.83
C THR A 153 5.06 13.82 9.59
N ILE A 154 6.02 14.54 10.17
CA ILE A 154 7.43 14.28 9.92
C ILE A 154 8.23 14.22 11.23
N GLU A 155 9.30 13.46 11.21
CA GLU A 155 10.30 13.43 12.26
C GLU A 155 11.70 13.61 11.66
N PRO A 156 12.70 14.05 12.46
CA PRO A 156 14.06 14.21 11.99
C PRO A 156 14.61 12.95 11.31
N GLY A 157 15.30 13.15 10.19
CA GLY A 157 15.89 12.08 9.40
C GLY A 157 14.93 11.41 8.39
N LEU A 158 13.68 11.85 8.29
CA LEU A 158 12.69 11.33 7.35
C LEU A 158 12.23 12.34 6.28
N ALA A 159 12.85 13.49 6.16
CA ALA A 159 12.38 14.56 5.27
C ALA A 159 12.24 14.09 3.82
N VAL A 160 13.25 13.44 3.25
CA VAL A 160 13.21 12.92 1.86
C VAL A 160 12.14 11.85 1.72
N TYR A 161 12.10 10.86 2.62
CA TYR A 161 11.07 9.82 2.60
C TYR A 161 9.66 10.42 2.68
N GLY A 162 9.41 11.29 3.65
CA GLY A 162 8.11 11.94 3.85
C GLY A 162 7.68 12.72 2.61
N SER A 163 8.60 13.46 1.97
CA SER A 163 8.33 14.18 0.73
C SER A 163 7.89 13.23 -0.39
N THR A 164 8.53 12.04 -0.54
CA THR A 164 8.08 11.06 -1.53
C THR A 164 6.69 10.49 -1.23
N LYS A 165 6.37 10.30 0.06
CA LYS A 165 5.04 9.80 0.46
C LYS A 165 3.95 10.87 0.31
N ALA A 166 4.26 12.15 0.50
CA ALA A 166 3.38 13.26 0.17
C ALA A 166 3.15 13.37 -1.36
N ALA A 167 4.22 13.20 -2.15
CA ALA A 167 4.13 13.19 -3.61
C ALA A 167 3.18 12.08 -4.12
N ILE A 168 3.16 10.88 -3.52
CA ILE A 168 2.23 9.80 -3.87
C ILE A 168 0.77 10.27 -3.70
N GLY A 169 0.45 10.96 -2.60
CA GLY A 169 -0.91 11.49 -2.39
C GLY A 169 -1.34 12.47 -3.49
N LEU A 170 -0.41 13.30 -3.98
CA LEU A 170 -0.69 14.24 -5.06
C LEU A 170 -0.76 13.55 -6.42
N LEU A 171 0.11 12.57 -6.70
CA LEU A 171 0.06 11.73 -7.90
C LEU A 171 -1.28 11.01 -8.01
N VAL A 172 -1.79 10.48 -6.89
CA VAL A 172 -3.11 9.83 -6.81
C VAL A 172 -4.22 10.79 -7.22
N LYS A 173 -4.23 12.02 -6.69
CA LYS A 173 -5.23 13.05 -7.04
C LYS A 173 -5.16 13.42 -8.52
N GLY A 174 -3.95 13.69 -9.02
CA GLY A 174 -3.73 14.05 -10.41
C GLY A 174 -4.19 12.94 -11.35
N PHE A 175 -3.74 11.71 -11.11
CA PHE A 175 -4.08 10.60 -11.98
C PHE A 175 -5.57 10.20 -11.89
N ALA A 176 -6.18 10.29 -10.71
CA ALA A 176 -7.63 10.09 -10.57
C ALA A 176 -8.43 11.06 -11.44
N SER A 177 -8.00 12.32 -11.53
CA SER A 177 -8.67 13.34 -12.38
C SER A 177 -8.54 13.05 -13.88
N GLU A 178 -7.43 12.45 -14.30
CA GLU A 178 -7.17 12.11 -15.69
C GLU A 178 -7.98 10.89 -16.16
N VAL A 179 -8.10 9.86 -15.28
CA VAL A 179 -8.65 8.56 -15.67
C VAL A 179 -10.08 8.30 -15.18
N GLY A 180 -10.62 9.15 -14.30
CA GLY A 180 -11.95 8.96 -13.69
C GLY A 180 -13.07 8.87 -14.72
N ARG A 181 -13.01 9.66 -15.81
CA ARG A 181 -13.97 9.59 -16.93
C ARG A 181 -14.02 8.23 -17.64
N PHE A 182 -13.01 7.40 -17.43
CA PHE A 182 -12.94 6.04 -17.97
C PHE A 182 -13.34 4.97 -16.95
N GLY A 183 -13.99 5.36 -15.84
CA GLY A 183 -14.42 4.40 -14.81
C GLY A 183 -13.26 3.82 -13.97
N VAL A 184 -12.08 4.44 -14.00
CA VAL A 184 -10.90 4.00 -13.23
C VAL A 184 -10.78 4.84 -11.96
N ARG A 185 -10.68 4.17 -10.82
CA ARG A 185 -10.45 4.79 -9.51
C ARG A 185 -8.96 4.72 -9.15
N VAL A 186 -8.44 5.78 -8.56
CA VAL A 186 -7.05 5.83 -8.09
C VAL A 186 -7.02 6.35 -6.66
N ASN A 187 -6.50 5.56 -5.72
CA ASN A 187 -6.47 5.92 -4.31
C ASN A 187 -5.12 5.55 -3.67
N ALA A 188 -4.88 6.03 -2.47
CA ALA A 188 -3.77 5.62 -1.63
C ALA A 188 -4.24 5.15 -0.26
N ILE A 189 -3.48 4.26 0.36
CA ILE A 189 -3.50 4.02 1.80
C ILE A 189 -2.31 4.75 2.45
N ALA A 190 -2.48 5.24 3.67
CA ALA A 190 -1.44 5.90 4.45
C ALA A 190 -1.34 5.25 5.84
N PRO A 191 -0.58 4.16 5.97
CA PRO A 191 -0.41 3.49 7.26
C PRO A 191 0.51 4.28 8.19
N SER A 192 0.33 4.08 9.49
CA SER A 192 1.29 4.45 10.54
C SER A 192 2.41 3.41 10.66
N ILE A 193 2.85 3.13 11.89
CA ILE A 193 3.82 2.08 12.14
C ILE A 193 3.14 0.71 12.08
N VAL A 194 3.65 -0.17 11.23
CA VAL A 194 3.08 -1.50 10.97
C VAL A 194 4.08 -2.57 11.36
N GLU A 195 3.63 -3.62 12.02
CA GLU A 195 4.44 -4.79 12.33
C GLU A 195 4.77 -5.57 11.05
N THR A 196 6.00 -5.41 10.57
CA THR A 196 6.52 -6.06 9.36
C THR A 196 7.99 -6.44 9.57
N ALA A 197 8.56 -7.22 8.66
CA ALA A 197 9.99 -7.52 8.68
C ALA A 197 10.85 -6.23 8.65
N LEU A 198 10.40 -5.19 7.95
CA LEU A 198 11.10 -3.90 7.87
C LEU A 198 11.18 -3.19 9.23
N THR A 199 10.16 -3.31 10.06
CA THR A 199 10.07 -2.64 11.36
C THR A 199 10.49 -3.52 12.54
N ALA A 200 10.75 -4.81 12.29
CA ALA A 200 11.17 -5.77 13.32
C ALA A 200 12.39 -5.33 14.16
N PRO A 201 13.44 -4.69 13.58
CA PRO A 201 14.56 -4.20 14.39
C PRO A 201 14.16 -3.14 15.42
N PHE A 202 13.14 -2.32 15.13
CA PHE A 202 12.63 -1.31 16.07
C PHE A 202 11.74 -1.95 17.13
N LYS A 203 11.01 -3.02 16.79
CA LYS A 203 10.18 -3.77 17.75
C LYS A 203 11.02 -4.45 18.84
N GLN A 204 12.27 -4.83 18.54
CA GLN A 204 13.21 -5.42 19.50
C GLN A 204 13.76 -4.41 20.50
N ARG A 205 13.47 -3.12 20.35
CA ARG A 205 13.85 -2.03 21.23
C ARG A 205 12.62 -1.51 21.97
N PRO A 206 12.36 -1.97 23.22
CA PRO A 206 11.10 -1.70 23.93
C PRO A 206 10.78 -0.20 24.08
N GLU A 207 11.80 0.64 24.26
CA GLU A 207 11.65 2.10 24.39
C GLU A 207 11.15 2.72 23.09
N ILE A 208 11.65 2.26 21.92
CA ILE A 208 11.22 2.73 20.60
C ILE A 208 9.82 2.20 20.30
N HIS A 209 9.57 0.91 20.58
CA HIS A 209 8.26 0.31 20.41
C HIS A 209 7.19 1.11 21.16
N LYS A 210 7.42 1.38 22.45
CA LYS A 210 6.51 2.15 23.31
C LYS A 210 6.32 3.59 22.80
N LEU A 211 7.40 4.24 22.36
CA LEU A 211 7.34 5.59 21.83
C LEU A 211 6.39 5.68 20.63
N TYR A 212 6.56 4.81 19.63
CA TYR A 212 5.71 4.80 18.44
C TYR A 212 4.28 4.33 18.75
N ALA A 213 4.09 3.36 19.65
CA ALA A 213 2.76 2.94 20.08
C ALA A 213 1.98 4.10 20.72
N GLY A 214 2.65 4.94 21.51
CA GLY A 214 2.05 6.10 22.16
C GLY A 214 1.55 7.20 21.24
N HIS A 215 1.93 7.19 19.96
CA HIS A 215 1.36 8.11 18.96
C HIS A 215 -0.02 7.66 18.45
N THR A 216 -0.43 6.42 18.70
CA THR A 216 -1.76 5.94 18.34
C THR A 216 -2.70 5.95 19.52
N VAL A 217 -4.00 6.18 19.29
CA VAL A 217 -5.01 6.13 20.36
C VAL A 217 -5.20 4.72 20.93
N PHE A 218 -4.72 3.69 20.20
CA PHE A 218 -4.78 2.28 20.61
C PHE A 218 -3.56 1.83 21.41
N ASN A 219 -2.52 2.67 21.58
CA ASN A 219 -1.27 2.34 22.27
C ASN A 219 -0.58 1.07 21.76
N ARG A 220 -0.67 0.80 20.47
CA ARG A 220 -0.03 -0.33 19.80
C ARG A 220 0.33 -0.01 18.35
N TRP A 221 1.16 -0.83 17.76
CA TRP A 221 1.40 -0.85 16.34
C TRP A 221 0.24 -1.55 15.62
N SER A 222 0.01 -1.24 14.35
CA SER A 222 -0.93 -1.98 13.53
C SER A 222 -0.31 -3.27 12.99
N SER A 223 -1.16 -4.26 12.71
CA SER A 223 -0.77 -5.41 11.89
C SER A 223 -0.83 -5.05 10.39
N ALA A 224 -0.15 -5.84 9.55
CA ALA A 224 -0.26 -5.71 8.11
C ALA A 224 -1.69 -6.03 7.62
N ASP A 225 -2.41 -6.91 8.32
CA ASP A 225 -3.78 -7.29 7.97
C ASP A 225 -4.77 -6.13 8.17
N GLU A 226 -4.58 -5.32 9.22
CA GLU A 226 -5.41 -4.11 9.41
C GLU A 226 -5.25 -3.12 8.26
N VAL A 227 -4.06 -3.03 7.67
CA VAL A 227 -3.82 -2.21 6.48
C VAL A 227 -4.40 -2.86 5.23
N ALA A 228 -4.29 -4.18 5.11
CA ALA A 228 -4.81 -4.95 3.99
C ALA A 228 -6.34 -4.87 3.87
N THR A 229 -7.07 -4.74 4.98
CA THR A 229 -8.54 -4.54 4.95
C THR A 229 -8.92 -3.21 4.28
N ALA A 230 -8.13 -2.17 4.47
CA ALA A 230 -8.34 -0.89 3.78
C ALA A 230 -8.04 -1.00 2.27
N VAL A 231 -7.03 -1.79 1.88
CA VAL A 231 -6.77 -2.13 0.47
C VAL A 231 -7.95 -2.87 -0.12
N ALA A 232 -8.48 -3.88 0.57
CA ALA A 232 -9.64 -4.66 0.14
C ALA A 232 -10.90 -3.78 -0.04
N TYR A 233 -11.15 -2.83 0.88
CA TYR A 233 -12.20 -1.84 0.72
C TYR A 233 -12.02 -1.01 -0.55
N LEU A 234 -10.84 -0.40 -0.74
CA LEU A 234 -10.56 0.45 -1.92
C LEU A 234 -10.58 -0.34 -3.24
N ALA A 235 -10.28 -1.64 -3.20
CA ALA A 235 -10.33 -2.53 -4.35
C ALA A 235 -11.77 -2.89 -4.76
N SER A 236 -12.69 -2.92 -3.82
CA SER A 236 -14.05 -3.43 -3.96
C SER A 236 -15.05 -2.39 -4.51
N ASP A 237 -16.23 -2.87 -4.88
CA ASP A 237 -17.35 -2.01 -5.31
C ASP A 237 -17.94 -1.18 -4.15
N ALA A 238 -17.62 -1.53 -2.87
CA ALA A 238 -17.95 -0.69 -1.72
C ALA A 238 -17.29 0.70 -1.78
N ALA A 239 -16.17 0.83 -2.50
CA ALA A 239 -15.49 2.09 -2.75
C ALA A 239 -15.77 2.69 -4.15
N SER A 240 -16.89 2.33 -4.79
CA SER A 240 -17.21 2.74 -6.17
C SER A 240 -17.26 4.25 -6.39
N TYR A 241 -17.48 5.04 -5.33
CA TYR A 241 -17.49 6.51 -5.38
C TYR A 241 -16.29 7.15 -4.67
N VAL A 242 -15.21 6.38 -4.45
CA VAL A 242 -13.97 6.83 -3.78
C VAL A 242 -12.83 6.84 -4.81
N SER A 243 -12.36 8.03 -5.19
CA SER A 243 -11.24 8.24 -6.10
C SER A 243 -10.50 9.53 -5.72
N GLY A 244 -9.18 9.57 -5.92
CA GLY A 244 -8.33 10.70 -5.56
C GLY A 244 -8.07 10.82 -4.05
N SER A 245 -8.42 9.82 -3.25
CA SER A 245 -8.37 9.87 -1.79
C SER A 245 -7.12 9.18 -1.25
N THR A 246 -6.65 9.65 -0.10
CA THR A 246 -5.68 8.96 0.75
C THR A 246 -6.38 8.53 2.03
N LEU A 247 -6.53 7.21 2.22
CA LEU A 247 -7.13 6.62 3.41
C LEU A 247 -6.07 6.37 4.47
N PHE A 248 -6.13 7.11 5.57
CA PHE A 248 -5.23 6.90 6.70
C PHE A 248 -5.66 5.65 7.50
N VAL A 249 -4.70 4.74 7.70
CA VAL A 249 -4.86 3.53 8.53
C VAL A 249 -3.80 3.64 9.63
N ASP A 250 -4.03 4.51 10.57
CA ASP A 250 -2.98 5.06 11.41
C ASP A 250 -3.28 5.04 12.92
N GLY A 251 -4.41 4.45 13.32
CA GLY A 251 -4.82 4.41 14.71
C GLY A 251 -4.99 5.79 15.34
N GLY A 252 -5.43 6.78 14.54
CA GLY A 252 -5.65 8.16 14.98
C GLY A 252 -4.39 9.02 15.08
N TRP A 253 -3.23 8.52 14.66
CA TRP A 253 -1.95 9.24 14.75
C TRP A 253 -2.01 10.66 14.17
N THR A 254 -2.57 10.82 12.98
CA THR A 254 -2.65 12.14 12.32
C THR A 254 -3.85 12.96 12.80
N GLY A 255 -4.75 12.36 13.57
CA GLY A 255 -5.97 13.01 14.06
C GLY A 255 -5.86 13.58 15.47
N ILE A 256 -4.76 13.32 16.20
CA ILE A 256 -4.57 13.78 17.58
C ILE A 256 -3.33 14.67 17.70
N ASP A 257 -3.35 15.57 18.68
CA ASP A 257 -2.24 16.45 19.02
C ASP A 257 -1.34 15.76 20.07
N GLY A 258 -0.43 14.89 19.58
CA GLY A 258 0.51 14.16 20.43
C GLY A 258 -0.09 12.97 21.20
N PRO A 259 0.69 12.37 22.13
CA PRO A 259 0.22 11.25 22.95
C PRO A 259 -0.98 11.65 23.81
N PRO A 260 -2.01 10.81 23.96
CA PRO A 260 -3.19 11.11 24.76
C PRO A 260 -2.87 11.06 26.26
N THR A 261 -2.22 12.09 26.77
CA THR A 261 -1.78 12.18 28.18
C THR A 261 -2.87 12.76 29.10
N GLY A 262 -3.86 13.52 28.54
CA GLY A 262 -4.85 14.23 29.32
C GLY A 262 -5.74 13.36 30.17
N LEU A 263 -6.15 12.18 29.68
CA LEU A 263 -7.03 11.27 30.42
C LEU A 263 -6.32 10.56 31.60
N THR A 264 -5.02 10.30 31.48
CA THR A 264 -4.25 9.69 32.59
C THR A 264 -4.08 10.65 33.76
N GLN A 265 -4.09 11.97 33.51
CA GLN A 265 -4.06 12.98 34.58
C GLN A 265 -5.44 13.16 35.24
N LEU A 266 -6.53 12.96 34.51
CA LEU A 266 -7.89 13.03 35.06
C LEU A 266 -8.24 11.86 35.96
N ASN A 267 -7.69 10.68 35.73
CA ASN A 267 -7.93 9.46 36.52
C ASN A 267 -6.97 9.29 37.71
N SER A 268 -5.95 10.12 37.85
CA SER A 268 -5.01 10.09 38.99
C SER A 268 -5.49 10.88 40.21
N GLY A 269 -6.70 11.42 40.19
CA GLY A 269 -7.31 12.25 41.23
C GLY A 269 -8.48 11.63 41.99
N ASN A 270 -8.68 10.28 41.88
CA ASN A 270 -9.68 9.55 42.67
C ASN A 270 -9.01 8.46 43.48
#